data_26ed7fe516cc4a96517631ca4648102c
#
_entry.id   26ed7fe516cc4a96517631ca4648102c
#
_cell.length_a   1.000
_cell.length_b   1.000
_cell.length_c   1.000
_cell.angle_alpha   90.00
_cell.angle_beta   90.00
_cell.angle_gamma   90.00
#
_symmetry.space_group_name_H-M   'P 1'
#
loop_
_entity.id
_entity.type
_entity.pdbx_description
1 polymer ?
#
loop_
_entity_poly.entity_id
_entity_poly.type
_entity_poly.pdbx_seq_one_letter_code
_entity_poly.pdbx_strand_id
1 'polypeptide(L)'
;MSGEKLNKVSARITQPPSQGASQAMLYATGMSREDMDKAQVGIASVWWEGNPCNMHLNDLSAEIKRGVEEADLIGMRFNTIGVSDGISMGTEGMCYSLQSRDLIADSIETVMGGQWYDALVTVPGCDKNMPGVMMAMGRVNRPSIMVYGGTIQPGIASKQVVDIVSAFQSYGEFIAEKITDDEREAIVRNACPGAGACGGMYTANTMASAIEVMGMSLPYSSSNPAVDSSKTEECFRVGAAIRKLMELDLRPRDIMTRDAFENAMVIVSALGGSTNAVLHLIAIARSVDVDLTLDDFQAVSDRIPYLADLKPSGRYVMEDLHHAGGIPGVMKYLLSEGLISGDCMTVTGYTVAENLETVPELEAGQAIIHSLSNPIKKTGHLRILKGN
;
A
#
# COMPACT_ATOMS: atom_id res chain seq x y z
N MET A 1 -3.21 17.93 -33.09
CA MET A 1 -2.68 16.60 -32.76
C MET A 1 -3.86 15.77 -32.27
N SER A 2 -4.29 14.73 -33.00
CA SER A 2 -5.34 13.81 -32.48
C SER A 2 -4.69 13.02 -31.35
N GLY A 3 -5.01 13.39 -30.12
CA GLY A 3 -4.55 12.66 -28.94
C GLY A 3 -4.94 11.19 -29.06
N GLU A 4 -4.05 10.30 -28.67
CA GLU A 4 -4.31 8.85 -28.63
C GLU A 4 -5.53 8.60 -27.73
N LYS A 5 -6.47 7.76 -28.20
CA LYS A 5 -7.67 7.44 -27.42
C LYS A 5 -7.29 6.68 -26.16
N LEU A 6 -7.68 7.17 -24.98
CA LEU A 6 -7.39 6.54 -23.69
C LEU A 6 -8.37 5.40 -23.36
N ASN A 7 -9.59 5.41 -23.94
CA ASN A 7 -10.60 4.36 -23.73
C ASN A 7 -10.32 3.09 -24.57
N LYS A 8 -9.08 2.60 -24.53
CA LYS A 8 -8.60 1.46 -25.33
C LYS A 8 -9.36 0.17 -25.05
N VAL A 9 -9.85 0.00 -23.83
CA VAL A 9 -10.53 -1.21 -23.35
C VAL A 9 -12.05 -1.00 -23.28
N SER A 10 -12.51 0.06 -22.63
CA SER A 10 -13.94 0.37 -22.46
C SER A 10 -14.66 0.69 -23.78
N ALA A 11 -13.94 1.16 -24.79
CA ALA A 11 -14.50 1.38 -26.14
C ALA A 11 -15.21 0.13 -26.69
N ARG A 12 -14.82 -1.07 -26.25
CA ARG A 12 -15.44 -2.34 -26.64
C ARG A 12 -16.94 -2.39 -26.31
N ILE A 13 -17.35 -1.78 -25.21
CA ILE A 13 -18.75 -1.77 -24.75
C ILE A 13 -19.45 -0.42 -24.97
N THR A 14 -18.70 0.67 -25.13
CA THR A 14 -19.26 2.02 -25.25
C THR A 14 -19.45 2.46 -26.70
N GLN A 15 -18.71 1.92 -27.68
CA GLN A 15 -18.67 2.43 -29.05
C GLN A 15 -19.51 1.64 -30.05
N PRO A 16 -19.51 0.28 -30.08
CA PRO A 16 -20.18 -0.45 -31.15
C PRO A 16 -21.70 -0.37 -31.03
N PRO A 17 -22.44 -0.13 -32.13
CA PRO A 17 -23.92 -0.17 -32.14
C PRO A 17 -24.49 -1.50 -31.63
N SER A 18 -23.77 -2.60 -31.78
CA SER A 18 -24.14 -3.92 -31.28
C SER A 18 -24.15 -4.03 -29.76
N GLN A 19 -23.53 -3.06 -29.06
CA GLN A 19 -23.44 -3.00 -27.57
C GLN A 19 -24.50 -2.07 -26.96
N GLY A 20 -25.66 -1.91 -27.61
CA GLY A 20 -26.73 -1.05 -27.12
C GLY A 20 -27.22 -1.41 -25.72
N ALA A 21 -27.21 -2.68 -25.33
CA ALA A 21 -27.59 -3.11 -23.97
C ALA A 21 -26.58 -2.60 -22.93
N SER A 22 -25.26 -2.74 -23.19
CA SER A 22 -24.22 -2.21 -22.31
C SER A 22 -24.32 -0.69 -22.18
N GLN A 23 -24.52 0.01 -23.30
CA GLN A 23 -24.70 1.46 -23.34
C GLN A 23 -25.94 1.90 -22.53
N ALA A 24 -27.06 1.21 -22.67
CA ALA A 24 -28.28 1.50 -21.90
C ALA A 24 -28.05 1.38 -20.38
N MET A 25 -27.31 0.36 -19.95
CA MET A 25 -26.94 0.20 -18.54
C MET A 25 -26.03 1.35 -18.05
N LEU A 26 -25.04 1.76 -18.86
CA LEU A 26 -24.14 2.85 -18.52
C LEU A 26 -24.87 4.21 -18.48
N TYR A 27 -25.80 4.49 -19.41
CA TYR A 27 -26.66 5.67 -19.34
C TYR A 27 -27.50 5.71 -18.05
N ALA A 28 -28.00 4.55 -17.60
CA ALA A 28 -28.75 4.45 -16.35
C ALA A 28 -27.92 4.78 -15.09
N THR A 29 -26.59 4.68 -15.16
CA THR A 29 -25.70 5.13 -14.07
C THR A 29 -25.44 6.64 -14.07
N GLY A 30 -25.98 7.38 -15.03
CA GLY A 30 -25.83 8.83 -15.17
C GLY A 30 -24.77 9.28 -16.18
N MET A 31 -24.12 8.37 -16.91
CA MET A 31 -23.19 8.73 -17.97
C MET A 31 -23.91 9.49 -19.11
N SER A 32 -23.30 10.54 -19.60
CA SER A 32 -23.74 11.28 -20.79
C SER A 32 -23.24 10.63 -22.08
N ARG A 33 -23.69 11.16 -23.21
CA ARG A 33 -23.21 10.75 -24.54
C ARG A 33 -21.69 11.00 -24.68
N GLU A 34 -21.21 12.12 -24.15
CA GLU A 34 -19.79 12.51 -24.21
C GLU A 34 -18.95 11.60 -23.32
N ASP A 35 -19.48 11.15 -22.19
CA ASP A 35 -18.78 10.24 -21.27
C ASP A 35 -18.51 8.85 -21.88
N MET A 36 -19.30 8.44 -22.89
CA MET A 36 -19.05 7.19 -23.62
C MET A 36 -17.76 7.19 -24.43
N ASP A 37 -17.22 8.38 -24.70
CA ASP A 37 -15.94 8.54 -25.42
C ASP A 37 -14.73 8.66 -24.46
N LYS A 38 -14.98 8.80 -23.16
CA LYS A 38 -13.94 8.89 -22.13
C LYS A 38 -13.52 7.53 -21.61
N ALA A 39 -12.28 7.45 -21.13
CA ALA A 39 -11.78 6.24 -20.49
C ALA A 39 -12.34 6.06 -19.08
N GLN A 40 -12.60 4.81 -18.72
CA GLN A 40 -13.18 4.43 -17.43
C GLN A 40 -12.10 3.88 -16.49
N VAL A 41 -12.01 4.44 -15.29
CA VAL A 41 -11.07 4.04 -14.25
C VAL A 41 -11.83 3.29 -13.15
N GLY A 42 -11.54 2.01 -12.96
CA GLY A 42 -12.03 1.26 -11.82
C GLY A 42 -11.32 1.73 -10.53
N ILE A 43 -12.08 2.09 -9.51
CA ILE A 43 -11.56 2.49 -8.19
C ILE A 43 -11.99 1.42 -7.19
N ALA A 44 -11.08 0.49 -6.92
CA ALA A 44 -11.32 -0.68 -6.07
C ALA A 44 -10.92 -0.38 -4.62
N SER A 45 -11.89 -0.20 -3.74
CA SER A 45 -11.65 -0.03 -2.30
C SER A 45 -11.83 -1.34 -1.55
N VAL A 46 -11.06 -1.52 -0.47
CA VAL A 46 -11.25 -2.61 0.49
C VAL A 46 -11.97 -2.04 1.73
N TRP A 47 -13.07 -1.35 1.50
CA TRP A 47 -13.82 -0.66 2.53
C TRP A 47 -14.83 -1.57 3.24
N TRP A 48 -14.87 -1.49 4.56
CA TRP A 48 -16.00 -1.87 5.42
C TRP A 48 -15.91 -1.14 6.76
N GLU A 49 -17.03 -0.99 7.49
CA GLU A 49 -17.09 -0.19 8.71
C GLU A 49 -16.40 -0.84 9.92
N GLY A 50 -16.33 -2.16 9.99
CA GLY A 50 -15.93 -2.92 11.17
C GLY A 50 -14.44 -3.03 11.41
N ASN A 51 -13.58 -2.16 10.82
CA ASN A 51 -12.14 -2.17 11.01
C ASN A 51 -11.53 -0.77 10.89
N PRO A 52 -10.74 -0.29 11.85
CA PRO A 52 -10.06 1.01 11.76
C PRO A 52 -9.22 1.18 10.50
N CYS A 53 -8.57 0.11 10.04
CA CYS A 53 -7.76 0.15 8.83
C CYS A 53 -8.57 0.46 7.57
N ASN A 54 -9.89 0.23 7.57
CA ASN A 54 -10.71 0.22 6.36
C ASN A 54 -11.91 1.18 6.41
N MET A 55 -12.37 1.60 7.59
CA MET A 55 -13.62 2.35 7.76
C MET A 55 -13.66 3.69 7.03
N HIS A 56 -12.52 4.30 6.74
CA HIS A 56 -12.38 5.59 6.04
C HIS A 56 -12.13 5.46 4.54
N LEU A 57 -11.87 4.26 4.02
CA LEU A 57 -11.46 4.07 2.62
C LEU A 57 -12.55 4.44 1.61
N ASN A 58 -13.82 4.44 2.02
CA ASN A 58 -14.91 4.91 1.17
C ASN A 58 -14.80 6.42 0.86
N ASP A 59 -14.39 7.22 1.85
CA ASP A 59 -14.20 8.67 1.70
C ASP A 59 -12.96 8.95 0.85
N LEU A 60 -11.85 8.24 1.08
CA LEU A 60 -10.66 8.32 0.23
C LEU A 60 -10.97 7.94 -1.22
N SER A 61 -11.77 6.90 -1.44
CA SER A 61 -12.17 6.50 -2.80
C SER A 61 -13.08 7.53 -3.48
N ALA A 62 -13.86 8.29 -2.72
CA ALA A 62 -14.65 9.40 -3.24
C ALA A 62 -13.75 10.56 -3.69
N GLU A 63 -12.71 10.86 -2.93
CA GLU A 63 -11.74 11.90 -3.28
C GLU A 63 -10.91 11.51 -4.51
N ILE A 64 -10.49 10.25 -4.61
CA ILE A 64 -9.85 9.71 -5.82
C ILE A 64 -10.78 9.87 -7.04
N LYS A 65 -12.06 9.55 -6.89
CA LYS A 65 -13.04 9.73 -7.97
C LYS A 65 -13.09 11.18 -8.42
N ARG A 66 -13.12 12.15 -7.50
CA ARG A 66 -13.06 13.59 -7.84
C ARG A 66 -11.82 13.94 -8.67
N GLY A 67 -10.64 13.45 -8.25
CA GLY A 67 -9.40 13.68 -8.98
C GLY A 67 -9.39 13.05 -10.37
N VAL A 68 -9.97 11.84 -10.51
CA VAL A 68 -10.15 11.14 -11.80
C VAL A 68 -11.06 11.93 -12.73
N GLU A 69 -12.19 12.44 -12.22
CA GLU A 69 -13.13 13.26 -12.99
C GLU A 69 -12.54 14.61 -13.39
N GLU A 70 -11.74 15.25 -12.51
CA GLU A 70 -11.00 16.47 -12.84
C GLU A 70 -9.96 16.22 -13.94
N ALA A 71 -9.43 15.02 -14.04
CA ALA A 71 -8.52 14.60 -15.10
C ALA A 71 -9.24 14.20 -16.41
N ASP A 72 -10.54 14.53 -16.58
CA ASP A 72 -11.37 14.20 -17.74
C ASP A 72 -11.46 12.70 -18.03
N LEU A 73 -11.60 11.89 -16.97
CA LEU A 73 -11.81 10.45 -16.99
C LEU A 73 -13.10 10.10 -16.24
N ILE A 74 -13.59 8.88 -16.35
CA ILE A 74 -14.78 8.42 -15.64
C ILE A 74 -14.37 7.50 -14.47
N GLY A 75 -14.62 7.95 -13.24
CA GLY A 75 -14.33 7.17 -12.03
C GLY A 75 -15.48 6.21 -11.65
N MET A 76 -15.21 4.90 -11.63
CA MET A 76 -16.15 3.84 -11.28
C MET A 76 -15.72 3.15 -9.99
N ARG A 77 -16.33 3.53 -8.84
CA ARG A 77 -16.04 2.95 -7.53
C ARG A 77 -16.70 1.62 -7.31
N PHE A 78 -15.98 0.68 -6.76
CA PHE A 78 -16.50 -0.59 -6.24
C PHE A 78 -15.65 -1.05 -5.04
N ASN A 79 -16.21 -1.96 -4.23
CA ASN A 79 -15.55 -2.49 -3.05
C ASN A 79 -15.35 -4.00 -3.19
N THR A 80 -14.26 -4.48 -2.59
CA THR A 80 -14.00 -5.91 -2.38
C THR A 80 -14.01 -6.24 -0.88
N ILE A 81 -13.96 -7.52 -0.57
CA ILE A 81 -13.92 -8.03 0.80
C ILE A 81 -12.57 -7.73 1.47
N GLY A 82 -12.53 -7.86 2.80
CA GLY A 82 -11.30 -7.87 3.59
C GLY A 82 -11.49 -8.58 4.91
N VAL A 83 -10.39 -8.87 5.59
CA VAL A 83 -10.35 -9.43 6.95
C VAL A 83 -9.42 -8.57 7.80
N SER A 84 -9.79 -8.32 9.04
CA SER A 84 -8.94 -7.64 10.02
C SER A 84 -8.15 -8.67 10.81
N ASP A 85 -6.84 -8.72 10.61
CA ASP A 85 -5.96 -9.58 11.40
C ASP A 85 -6.00 -9.20 12.90
N GLY A 86 -6.07 -7.90 13.21
CA GLY A 86 -6.13 -7.45 14.60
C GLY A 86 -7.38 -7.88 15.35
N ILE A 87 -8.53 -7.94 14.66
CA ILE A 87 -9.81 -8.41 15.27
C ILE A 87 -9.85 -9.93 15.33
N SER A 88 -9.31 -10.62 14.31
CA SER A 88 -9.37 -12.09 14.20
C SER A 88 -8.29 -12.80 15.01
N MET A 89 -7.22 -12.11 15.43
CA MET A 89 -6.07 -12.69 16.13
C MET A 89 -6.50 -13.45 17.39
N GLY A 90 -5.97 -14.67 17.54
CA GLY A 90 -6.29 -15.54 18.68
C GLY A 90 -7.63 -16.30 18.57
N THR A 91 -8.33 -16.19 17.43
CA THR A 91 -9.59 -16.90 17.15
C THR A 91 -9.49 -17.70 15.85
N GLU A 92 -10.50 -18.55 15.58
CA GLU A 92 -10.64 -19.28 14.30
C GLU A 92 -10.82 -18.33 13.10
N GLY A 93 -11.18 -17.07 13.33
CA GLY A 93 -11.26 -16.03 12.31
C GLY A 93 -9.96 -15.83 11.53
N MET A 94 -8.80 -16.12 12.14
CA MET A 94 -7.50 -16.05 11.45
C MET A 94 -7.36 -17.06 10.30
N CYS A 95 -8.14 -18.14 10.29
CA CYS A 95 -8.17 -19.09 9.16
C CYS A 95 -8.66 -18.44 7.85
N TYR A 96 -9.34 -17.30 7.92
CA TYR A 96 -9.83 -16.55 6.75
C TYR A 96 -8.89 -15.44 6.30
N SER A 97 -7.86 -15.09 7.09
CA SER A 97 -6.99 -13.95 6.82
C SER A 97 -6.20 -14.12 5.52
N LEU A 98 -5.37 -15.16 5.39
CA LEU A 98 -4.52 -15.33 4.20
C LEU A 98 -5.34 -15.58 2.93
N GLN A 99 -6.40 -16.33 3.00
CA GLN A 99 -7.28 -16.62 1.87
C GLN A 99 -7.95 -15.35 1.32
N SER A 100 -8.21 -14.35 2.17
CA SER A 100 -8.78 -13.08 1.73
C SER A 100 -7.90 -12.36 0.70
N ARG A 101 -6.58 -12.54 0.75
CA ARG A 101 -5.64 -11.98 -0.23
C ARG A 101 -5.98 -12.40 -1.66
N ASP A 102 -6.16 -13.69 -1.87
CA ASP A 102 -6.45 -14.26 -3.20
C ASP A 102 -7.87 -13.89 -3.65
N LEU A 103 -8.84 -13.91 -2.73
CA LEU A 103 -10.22 -13.49 -3.02
C LEU A 103 -10.31 -12.00 -3.39
N ILE A 104 -9.52 -11.13 -2.75
CA ILE A 104 -9.40 -9.71 -3.12
C ILE A 104 -8.89 -9.60 -4.56
N ALA A 105 -7.82 -10.32 -4.89
CA ALA A 105 -7.26 -10.32 -6.24
C ALA A 105 -8.28 -10.79 -7.28
N ASP A 106 -8.95 -11.90 -7.03
CA ASP A 106 -9.94 -12.50 -7.92
C ASP A 106 -11.16 -11.60 -8.11
N SER A 107 -11.65 -10.94 -7.03
CA SER A 107 -12.81 -10.05 -7.12
C SER A 107 -12.50 -8.80 -7.95
N ILE A 108 -11.32 -8.19 -7.78
CA ILE A 108 -10.91 -7.01 -8.56
C ILE A 108 -10.71 -7.40 -10.03
N GLU A 109 -10.00 -8.49 -10.31
CA GLU A 109 -9.82 -9.00 -11.68
C GLU A 109 -11.15 -9.27 -12.36
N THR A 110 -12.12 -9.87 -11.65
CA THR A 110 -13.47 -10.14 -12.14
C THR A 110 -14.19 -8.86 -12.55
N VAL A 111 -14.18 -7.83 -11.69
CA VAL A 111 -14.84 -6.54 -12.00
C VAL A 111 -14.15 -5.85 -13.16
N MET A 112 -12.81 -5.74 -13.11
CA MET A 112 -12.02 -5.09 -14.15
C MET A 112 -12.20 -5.75 -15.52
N GLY A 113 -12.24 -7.07 -15.55
CA GLY A 113 -12.49 -7.86 -16.77
C GLY A 113 -13.91 -7.73 -17.27
N GLY A 114 -14.89 -7.93 -16.39
CA GLY A 114 -16.31 -7.93 -16.71
C GLY A 114 -16.87 -6.57 -17.11
N GLN A 115 -16.39 -5.49 -16.49
CA GLN A 115 -16.82 -4.11 -16.77
C GLN A 115 -15.96 -3.38 -17.81
N TRP A 116 -14.87 -3.99 -18.28
CA TRP A 116 -13.99 -3.43 -19.30
C TRP A 116 -13.35 -2.08 -18.94
N TYR A 117 -13.06 -1.80 -17.66
CA TYR A 117 -12.40 -0.56 -17.24
C TYR A 117 -10.98 -0.46 -17.81
N ASP A 118 -10.59 0.74 -18.23
CA ASP A 118 -9.31 1.00 -18.92
C ASP A 118 -8.11 1.05 -17.97
N ALA A 119 -8.32 1.52 -16.75
CA ALA A 119 -7.29 1.67 -15.73
C ALA A 119 -7.83 1.32 -14.33
N LEU A 120 -6.93 1.13 -13.36
CA LEU A 120 -7.27 0.69 -12.01
C LEU A 120 -6.59 1.55 -10.95
N VAL A 121 -7.35 2.08 -10.01
CA VAL A 121 -6.83 2.62 -8.75
C VAL A 121 -7.32 1.74 -7.61
N THR A 122 -6.44 1.32 -6.70
CA THR A 122 -6.83 0.51 -5.55
C THR A 122 -6.61 1.26 -4.24
N VAL A 123 -7.47 1.01 -3.25
CA VAL A 123 -7.44 1.66 -1.94
C VAL A 123 -7.49 0.60 -0.83
N PRO A 124 -6.35 -0.04 -0.52
CA PRO A 124 -6.24 -1.01 0.57
C PRO A 124 -5.91 -0.35 1.91
N GLY A 125 -6.24 -1.03 3.03
CA GLY A 125 -5.94 -0.54 4.38
C GLY A 125 -5.27 -1.57 5.29
N CYS A 126 -5.61 -2.85 5.22
CA CYS A 126 -5.16 -3.89 6.15
C CYS A 126 -4.15 -4.85 5.50
N ASP A 127 -3.56 -5.72 6.31
CA ASP A 127 -2.41 -6.59 6.01
C ASP A 127 -2.50 -7.35 4.68
N LYS A 128 -3.60 -8.07 4.45
CA LYS A 128 -3.78 -8.91 3.25
C LYS A 128 -4.36 -8.13 2.07
N ASN A 129 -4.84 -6.89 2.33
CA ASN A 129 -5.39 -6.05 1.29
C ASN A 129 -4.33 -5.61 0.28
N MET A 130 -3.16 -5.09 0.75
CA MET A 130 -2.10 -4.63 -0.12
C MET A 130 -1.61 -5.71 -1.09
N PRO A 131 -1.20 -6.91 -0.64
CA PRO A 131 -0.75 -7.92 -1.58
C PRO A 131 -1.88 -8.41 -2.50
N GLY A 132 -3.13 -8.46 -2.02
CA GLY A 132 -4.28 -8.83 -2.86
C GLY A 132 -4.50 -7.87 -4.02
N VAL A 133 -4.50 -6.56 -3.76
CA VAL A 133 -4.68 -5.56 -4.82
C VAL A 133 -3.49 -5.53 -5.79
N MET A 134 -2.26 -5.74 -5.30
CA MET A 134 -1.08 -5.82 -6.15
C MET A 134 -1.10 -7.03 -7.09
N MET A 135 -1.54 -8.18 -6.60
CA MET A 135 -1.74 -9.37 -7.44
C MET A 135 -2.79 -9.10 -8.53
N ALA A 136 -3.90 -8.42 -8.19
CA ALA A 136 -4.91 -8.03 -9.18
C ALA A 136 -4.34 -7.09 -10.25
N MET A 137 -3.57 -6.07 -9.86
CA MET A 137 -2.90 -5.15 -10.80
C MET A 137 -1.99 -5.90 -11.76
N GLY A 138 -1.17 -6.82 -11.25
CA GLY A 138 -0.25 -7.64 -12.06
C GLY A 138 -0.98 -8.54 -13.06
N ARG A 139 -2.11 -9.15 -12.66
CA ARG A 139 -2.94 -10.02 -13.52
C ARG A 139 -3.68 -9.23 -14.58
N VAL A 140 -4.36 -8.14 -14.19
CA VAL A 140 -5.12 -7.26 -15.09
C VAL A 140 -4.19 -6.54 -16.08
N ASN A 141 -3.01 -6.13 -15.64
CA ASN A 141 -1.96 -5.45 -16.39
C ASN A 141 -2.48 -4.27 -17.24
N ARG A 142 -3.30 -3.42 -16.62
CA ARG A 142 -3.73 -2.11 -17.12
C ARG A 142 -3.08 -1.01 -16.30
N PRO A 143 -2.90 0.22 -16.81
CA PRO A 143 -2.36 1.32 -16.00
C PRO A 143 -2.99 1.36 -14.61
N SER A 144 -2.17 1.32 -13.56
CA SER A 144 -2.66 1.12 -12.20
C SER A 144 -1.84 1.86 -11.16
N ILE A 145 -2.51 2.35 -10.10
CA ILE A 145 -1.89 3.01 -8.94
C ILE A 145 -2.53 2.47 -7.66
N MET A 146 -1.70 2.14 -6.66
CA MET A 146 -2.17 1.86 -5.31
C MET A 146 -2.12 3.14 -4.46
N VAL A 147 -3.18 3.42 -3.72
CA VAL A 147 -3.24 4.44 -2.67
C VAL A 147 -3.42 3.76 -1.33
N TYR A 148 -2.42 3.79 -0.48
CA TYR A 148 -2.53 3.22 0.85
C TYR A 148 -3.48 4.05 1.72
N GLY A 149 -4.37 3.38 2.48
CA GLY A 149 -5.29 4.06 3.39
C GLY A 149 -4.63 4.85 4.52
N GLY A 150 -3.33 4.65 4.73
CA GLY A 150 -2.52 5.39 5.69
C GLY A 150 -2.39 4.70 7.05
N THR A 151 -1.35 5.12 7.79
CA THR A 151 -1.07 4.63 9.13
C THR A 151 -1.99 5.28 10.17
N ILE A 152 -2.35 4.54 11.22
CA ILE A 152 -3.09 5.09 12.37
C ILE A 152 -2.15 5.95 13.23
N GLN A 153 -2.69 7.00 13.84
CA GLN A 153 -1.99 7.73 14.88
C GLN A 153 -1.86 6.87 16.15
N PRO A 154 -0.79 7.03 16.93
CA PRO A 154 -0.68 6.35 18.22
C PRO A 154 -1.71 6.89 19.22
N GLY A 155 -2.18 6.03 20.10
CA GLY A 155 -3.03 6.40 21.21
C GLY A 155 -2.23 6.88 22.44
N ILE A 156 -2.94 7.42 23.41
CA ILE A 156 -2.35 7.85 24.69
C ILE A 156 -3.18 7.26 25.84
N ALA A 157 -2.54 6.48 26.70
CA ALA A 157 -3.11 6.00 27.96
C ALA A 157 -2.15 6.31 29.10
N SER A 158 -2.65 6.91 30.19
CA SER A 158 -1.85 7.26 31.37
C SER A 158 -0.54 8.03 31.04
N LYS A 159 -0.59 8.94 30.07
CA LYS A 159 0.56 9.71 29.53
C LYS A 159 1.63 8.88 28.80
N GLN A 160 1.33 7.63 28.44
CA GLN A 160 2.18 6.78 27.63
C GLN A 160 1.59 6.62 26.24
N VAL A 161 2.47 6.55 25.24
CA VAL A 161 2.09 6.24 23.86
C VAL A 161 1.76 4.75 23.78
N VAL A 162 0.54 4.45 23.31
CA VAL A 162 0.02 3.08 23.17
C VAL A 162 -0.43 2.82 21.75
N ASP A 163 -0.43 1.54 21.36
CA ASP A 163 -0.87 1.05 20.06
C ASP A 163 -1.54 -0.33 20.21
N ILE A 164 -1.90 -0.96 19.09
CA ILE A 164 -2.52 -2.29 19.08
C ILE A 164 -1.66 -3.34 19.79
N VAL A 165 -0.33 -3.26 19.72
CA VAL A 165 0.56 -4.21 20.42
C VAL A 165 0.51 -3.96 21.93
N SER A 166 0.43 -2.70 22.35
CA SER A 166 0.21 -2.37 23.78
C SER A 166 -1.07 -3.00 24.31
N ALA A 167 -2.14 -3.04 23.50
CA ALA A 167 -3.39 -3.70 23.88
C ALA A 167 -3.21 -5.22 24.04
N PHE A 168 -2.45 -5.89 23.17
CA PHE A 168 -2.13 -7.31 23.32
C PHE A 168 -1.25 -7.57 24.55
N GLN A 169 -0.23 -6.76 24.76
CA GLN A 169 0.71 -6.91 25.88
C GLN A 169 0.04 -6.68 27.23
N SER A 170 -0.93 -5.74 27.30
CA SER A 170 -1.63 -5.40 28.54
C SER A 170 -2.33 -6.61 29.19
N TYR A 171 -2.77 -7.59 28.39
CA TYR A 171 -3.34 -8.83 28.94
C TYR A 171 -2.29 -9.68 29.68
N GLY A 172 -1.08 -9.79 29.12
CA GLY A 172 0.03 -10.47 29.79
C GLY A 172 0.49 -9.75 31.08
N GLU A 173 0.51 -8.42 31.06
CA GLU A 173 0.83 -7.60 32.24
C GLU A 173 -0.22 -7.74 33.33
N PHE A 174 -1.50 -7.79 32.97
CA PHE A 174 -2.61 -8.03 33.88
C PHE A 174 -2.52 -9.42 34.51
N ILE A 175 -2.29 -10.49 33.76
CA ILE A 175 -2.11 -11.85 34.33
C ILE A 175 -0.89 -11.91 35.23
N ALA A 176 0.17 -11.16 34.91
CA ALA A 176 1.38 -11.08 35.73
C ALA A 176 1.22 -10.12 36.94
N GLU A 177 0.03 -9.62 37.22
CA GLU A 177 -0.30 -8.70 38.32
C GLU A 177 0.54 -7.40 38.34
N LYS A 178 1.01 -6.97 37.16
CA LYS A 178 1.81 -5.74 36.98
C LYS A 178 0.94 -4.50 36.77
N ILE A 179 -0.26 -4.67 36.26
CA ILE A 179 -1.28 -3.61 36.08
C ILE A 179 -2.63 -4.11 36.57
N THR A 180 -3.49 -3.18 36.95
CA THR A 180 -4.89 -3.44 37.32
C THR A 180 -5.76 -3.65 36.08
N ASP A 181 -6.99 -4.15 36.23
CA ASP A 181 -7.94 -4.28 35.13
C ASP A 181 -8.36 -2.91 34.56
N ASP A 182 -8.51 -1.90 35.45
CA ASP A 182 -8.81 -0.52 35.02
C ASP A 182 -7.68 0.07 34.14
N GLU A 183 -6.42 -0.18 34.51
CA GLU A 183 -5.27 0.26 33.69
C GLU A 183 -5.21 -0.49 32.36
N ARG A 184 -5.46 -1.81 32.35
CA ARG A 184 -5.58 -2.61 31.12
C ARG A 184 -6.69 -2.08 30.23
N GLU A 185 -7.88 -1.82 30.78
CA GLU A 185 -9.02 -1.28 30.03
C GLU A 185 -8.71 0.11 29.44
N ALA A 186 -8.01 0.96 30.20
CA ALA A 186 -7.58 2.27 29.71
C ALA A 186 -6.62 2.14 28.50
N ILE A 187 -5.69 1.19 28.52
CA ILE A 187 -4.81 0.90 27.39
C ILE A 187 -5.64 0.43 26.19
N VAL A 188 -6.49 -0.58 26.36
CA VAL A 188 -7.30 -1.17 25.29
C VAL A 188 -8.20 -0.12 24.62
N ARG A 189 -8.87 0.74 25.39
CA ARG A 189 -9.78 1.78 24.87
C ARG A 189 -9.07 2.86 24.06
N ASN A 190 -7.79 3.11 24.32
CA ASN A 190 -7.03 4.19 23.72
C ASN A 190 -6.00 3.73 22.69
N ALA A 191 -5.77 2.43 22.52
CA ALA A 191 -4.74 1.89 21.65
C ALA A 191 -4.96 2.17 20.14
N CYS A 192 -6.23 2.34 19.72
CA CYS A 192 -6.61 2.60 18.34
C CYS A 192 -7.55 3.82 18.29
N PRO A 193 -7.02 5.06 18.25
CA PRO A 193 -7.83 6.26 18.45
C PRO A 193 -8.65 6.71 17.24
N GLY A 194 -8.57 6.01 16.09
CA GLY A 194 -9.28 6.43 14.88
C GLY A 194 -8.97 5.57 13.68
N ALA A 195 -9.06 6.19 12.50
CA ALA A 195 -8.81 5.54 11.22
C ALA A 195 -7.32 5.31 10.95
N GLY A 196 -7.02 4.26 10.20
CA GLY A 196 -5.69 3.92 9.74
C GLY A 196 -5.26 2.51 10.12
N ALA A 197 -4.26 2.00 9.40
CA ALA A 197 -3.64 0.72 9.71
C ALA A 197 -2.65 0.83 10.87
N CYS A 198 -2.35 -0.29 11.53
CA CYS A 198 -1.49 -0.35 12.71
C CYS A 198 -0.22 0.49 12.58
N GLY A 199 0.10 1.32 13.60
CA GLY A 199 1.12 2.37 13.52
C GLY A 199 2.57 1.90 13.44
N GLY A 200 2.90 0.67 13.90
CA GLY A 200 4.27 0.13 13.81
C GLY A 200 4.62 -0.40 12.41
N MET A 201 5.87 -0.84 12.23
CA MET A 201 6.33 -1.52 11.02
C MET A 201 5.84 -2.98 10.98
N TYR A 202 4.52 -3.12 11.21
CA TYR A 202 3.79 -4.38 11.07
C TYR A 202 3.49 -4.64 9.60
N THR A 203 2.70 -5.68 9.28
CA THR A 203 2.53 -6.13 7.89
C THR A 203 1.95 -5.05 6.97
N ALA A 204 0.98 -4.25 7.44
CA ALA A 204 0.38 -3.19 6.62
C ALA A 204 1.39 -2.12 6.19
N ASN A 205 2.11 -1.50 7.14
CA ASN A 205 3.13 -0.49 6.82
C ASN A 205 4.34 -1.11 6.08
N THR A 206 4.72 -2.35 6.38
CA THR A 206 5.76 -3.07 5.64
C THR A 206 5.41 -3.21 4.17
N MET A 207 4.21 -3.70 3.87
CA MET A 207 3.79 -3.89 2.48
C MET A 207 3.57 -2.56 1.76
N ALA A 208 2.98 -1.56 2.44
CA ALA A 208 2.83 -0.22 1.86
C ALA A 208 4.20 0.38 1.49
N SER A 209 5.19 0.30 2.39
CA SER A 209 6.57 0.77 2.14
C SER A 209 7.23 0.00 0.99
N ALA A 210 7.10 -1.33 0.96
CA ALA A 210 7.63 -2.15 -0.12
C ALA A 210 7.02 -1.79 -1.49
N ILE A 211 5.71 -1.51 -1.53
CA ILE A 211 4.99 -1.14 -2.76
C ILE A 211 5.35 0.27 -3.22
N GLU A 212 5.56 1.22 -2.31
CA GLU A 212 6.04 2.55 -2.66
C GLU A 212 7.44 2.50 -3.26
N VAL A 213 8.35 1.76 -2.64
CA VAL A 213 9.73 1.58 -3.15
C VAL A 213 9.76 0.80 -4.46
N MET A 214 8.83 -0.14 -4.66
CA MET A 214 8.62 -0.83 -5.94
C MET A 214 8.13 0.11 -7.05
N GLY A 215 7.63 1.30 -6.71
CA GLY A 215 7.14 2.29 -7.66
C GLY A 215 5.64 2.24 -7.97
N MET A 216 4.83 1.47 -7.21
CA MET A 216 3.41 1.26 -7.51
C MET A 216 2.45 2.19 -6.74
N SER A 217 2.96 3.10 -5.92
CA SER A 217 2.22 4.20 -5.29
C SER A 217 2.96 5.54 -5.41
N LEU A 218 2.25 6.63 -5.20
CA LEU A 218 2.87 7.96 -5.21
C LEU A 218 3.84 8.12 -4.02
N PRO A 219 4.87 8.95 -4.15
CA PRO A 219 5.77 9.26 -3.03
C PRO A 219 5.01 9.73 -1.78
N TYR A 220 5.44 9.26 -0.62
CA TYR A 220 4.84 9.44 0.71
C TYR A 220 3.54 8.67 0.97
N SER A 221 2.99 7.94 -0.01
CA SER A 221 1.74 7.19 0.16
C SER A 221 1.77 6.26 1.37
N SER A 222 2.87 5.54 1.57
CA SER A 222 3.01 4.55 2.64
C SER A 222 3.21 5.14 4.03
N SER A 223 3.70 6.37 4.13
CA SER A 223 3.98 7.02 5.42
C SER A 223 2.96 8.06 5.84
N ASN A 224 2.17 8.61 4.91
CA ASN A 224 1.11 9.57 5.23
C ASN A 224 0.12 8.99 6.26
N PRO A 225 -0.12 9.68 7.41
CA PRO A 225 -1.17 9.25 8.34
C PRO A 225 -2.55 9.30 7.68
N ALA A 226 -3.42 8.37 8.07
CA ALA A 226 -4.74 8.19 7.49
C ALA A 226 -5.67 9.42 7.62
N VAL A 227 -5.47 10.19 8.67
CA VAL A 227 -6.30 11.36 9.03
C VAL A 227 -5.67 12.70 8.66
N ASP A 228 -4.49 12.69 8.06
CA ASP A 228 -3.79 13.91 7.64
C ASP A 228 -4.38 14.46 6.32
N SER A 229 -4.40 15.77 6.16
CA SER A 229 -4.87 16.43 4.93
C SER A 229 -4.05 16.04 3.70
N SER A 230 -2.76 15.75 3.89
CA SER A 230 -1.87 15.27 2.82
C SER A 230 -2.34 13.95 2.19
N LYS A 231 -3.03 13.09 2.97
CA LYS A 231 -3.64 11.86 2.46
C LYS A 231 -4.81 12.16 1.51
N THR A 232 -5.65 13.13 1.85
CA THR A 232 -6.75 13.59 1.00
C THR A 232 -6.21 14.23 -0.28
N GLU A 233 -5.17 15.08 -0.17
CA GLU A 233 -4.51 15.69 -1.32
C GLU A 233 -3.85 14.66 -2.25
N GLU A 234 -3.22 13.63 -1.69
CA GLU A 234 -2.67 12.50 -2.44
C GLU A 234 -3.78 11.82 -3.24
N CYS A 235 -4.92 11.50 -2.61
CA CYS A 235 -6.06 10.88 -3.26
C CYS A 235 -6.54 11.68 -4.48
N PHE A 236 -6.64 13.00 -4.36
CA PHE A 236 -7.02 13.86 -5.49
C PHE A 236 -5.98 13.85 -6.62
N ARG A 237 -4.68 13.94 -6.29
CA ARG A 237 -3.59 13.94 -7.27
C ARG A 237 -3.47 12.66 -8.09
N VAL A 238 -3.99 11.55 -7.59
CA VAL A 238 -4.01 10.26 -8.30
C VAL A 238 -4.72 10.36 -9.65
N GLY A 239 -5.73 11.22 -9.78
CA GLY A 239 -6.42 11.43 -11.07
C GLY A 239 -5.50 11.87 -12.19
N ALA A 240 -4.66 12.86 -11.95
CA ALA A 240 -3.66 13.31 -12.93
C ALA A 240 -2.59 12.25 -13.19
N ALA A 241 -2.16 11.52 -12.14
CA ALA A 241 -1.16 10.47 -12.28
C ALA A 241 -1.66 9.29 -13.10
N ILE A 242 -2.88 8.78 -12.85
CA ILE A 242 -3.44 7.67 -13.62
C ILE A 242 -3.66 8.05 -15.08
N ARG A 243 -4.09 9.30 -15.37
CA ARG A 243 -4.17 9.79 -16.74
C ARG A 243 -2.82 9.74 -17.44
N LYS A 244 -1.76 10.24 -16.78
CA LYS A 244 -0.39 10.20 -17.31
C LYS A 244 0.06 8.77 -17.63
N LEU A 245 -0.22 7.81 -16.73
CA LEU A 245 0.09 6.39 -17.00
C LEU A 245 -0.64 5.84 -18.21
N MET A 246 -1.90 6.21 -18.40
CA MET A 246 -2.67 5.82 -19.59
C MET A 246 -2.13 6.43 -20.88
N GLU A 247 -1.68 7.68 -20.85
CA GLU A 247 -1.04 8.37 -21.97
C GLU A 247 0.30 7.75 -22.35
N LEU A 248 1.07 7.29 -21.35
CA LEU A 248 2.35 6.59 -21.52
C LEU A 248 2.18 5.08 -21.83
N ASP A 249 0.96 4.54 -21.70
CA ASP A 249 0.67 3.10 -21.68
C ASP A 249 1.56 2.31 -20.71
N LEU A 250 1.93 2.94 -19.59
CA LEU A 250 2.78 2.35 -18.56
C LEU A 250 1.95 1.47 -17.63
N ARG A 251 2.30 0.19 -17.58
CA ARG A 251 1.50 -0.85 -16.92
C ARG A 251 2.23 -1.48 -15.74
N PRO A 252 1.53 -2.18 -14.82
CA PRO A 252 2.17 -2.82 -13.67
C PRO A 252 3.37 -3.71 -13.99
N ARG A 253 3.34 -4.47 -15.09
CA ARG A 253 4.45 -5.35 -15.48
C ARG A 253 5.68 -4.59 -15.98
N ASP A 254 5.53 -3.34 -16.40
CA ASP A 254 6.65 -2.47 -16.79
C ASP A 254 7.35 -1.88 -15.55
N ILE A 255 6.63 -1.77 -14.42
CA ILE A 255 7.10 -1.21 -13.14
C ILE A 255 7.60 -2.31 -12.21
N MET A 256 6.81 -3.38 -12.03
CA MET A 256 7.11 -4.50 -11.14
C MET A 256 8.17 -5.44 -11.74
N THR A 257 9.33 -4.90 -12.03
CA THR A 257 10.49 -5.63 -12.56
C THR A 257 11.25 -6.35 -11.45
N ARG A 258 12.19 -7.23 -11.82
CA ARG A 258 13.07 -7.90 -10.85
C ARG A 258 13.78 -6.91 -9.93
N ASP A 259 14.32 -5.82 -10.48
CA ASP A 259 15.04 -4.79 -9.72
C ASP A 259 14.10 -4.04 -8.77
N ALA A 260 12.85 -3.78 -9.17
CA ALA A 260 11.84 -3.19 -8.30
C ALA A 260 11.49 -4.11 -7.11
N PHE A 261 11.41 -5.43 -7.32
CA PHE A 261 11.28 -6.39 -6.21
C PHE A 261 12.51 -6.41 -5.32
N GLU A 262 13.71 -6.27 -5.87
CA GLU A 262 14.94 -6.19 -5.08
C GLU A 262 14.94 -4.93 -4.20
N ASN A 263 14.56 -3.76 -4.75
CA ASN A 263 14.36 -2.53 -3.98
C ASN A 263 13.35 -2.73 -2.84
N ALA A 264 12.23 -3.43 -3.11
CA ALA A 264 11.24 -3.76 -2.08
C ALA A 264 11.79 -4.66 -0.96
N MET A 265 12.60 -5.67 -1.30
CA MET A 265 13.27 -6.50 -0.28
C MET A 265 14.29 -5.73 0.55
N VAL A 266 15.02 -4.80 -0.08
CA VAL A 266 15.99 -3.91 0.60
C VAL A 266 15.28 -3.06 1.65
N ILE A 267 14.19 -2.37 1.28
CA ILE A 267 13.46 -1.52 2.25
C ILE A 267 12.87 -2.34 3.39
N VAL A 268 12.30 -3.51 3.12
CA VAL A 268 11.80 -4.42 4.17
C VAL A 268 12.91 -4.79 5.15
N SER A 269 14.11 -5.10 4.65
CA SER A 269 15.26 -5.47 5.48
C SER A 269 15.78 -4.29 6.30
N ALA A 270 15.89 -3.11 5.68
CA ALA A 270 16.38 -1.90 6.35
C ALA A 270 15.43 -1.38 7.44
N LEU A 271 14.12 -1.49 7.22
CA LEU A 271 13.10 -1.00 8.16
C LEU A 271 12.74 -2.01 9.26
N GLY A 272 13.21 -3.25 9.21
CA GLY A 272 12.78 -4.26 10.17
C GLY A 272 11.32 -4.71 9.96
N GLY A 273 10.91 -4.83 8.70
CA GLY A 273 9.53 -5.12 8.33
C GLY A 273 9.07 -6.54 8.68
N SER A 274 7.77 -6.78 8.53
CA SER A 274 7.11 -8.05 8.85
C SER A 274 7.62 -9.22 8.02
N THR A 275 7.76 -10.39 8.63
CA THR A 275 8.04 -11.67 7.95
C THR A 275 7.01 -12.03 6.89
N ASN A 276 5.77 -11.53 7.00
CA ASN A 276 4.73 -11.71 5.99
C ASN A 276 5.13 -11.17 4.60
N ALA A 277 6.02 -10.17 4.54
CA ALA A 277 6.50 -9.62 3.27
C ALA A 277 7.12 -10.71 2.37
N VAL A 278 7.78 -11.72 2.94
CA VAL A 278 8.38 -12.81 2.18
C VAL A 278 7.35 -13.55 1.34
N LEU A 279 6.28 -14.03 1.98
CA LEU A 279 5.24 -14.76 1.25
C LEU A 279 4.41 -13.85 0.32
N HIS A 280 4.25 -12.58 0.67
CA HIS A 280 3.44 -11.64 -0.12
C HIS A 280 4.18 -11.17 -1.37
N LEU A 281 5.45 -10.79 -1.27
CA LEU A 281 6.25 -10.38 -2.42
C LEU A 281 6.44 -11.52 -3.42
N ILE A 282 6.61 -12.78 -2.95
CA ILE A 282 6.65 -13.95 -3.84
C ILE A 282 5.32 -14.13 -4.58
N ALA A 283 4.17 -13.95 -3.91
CA ALA A 283 2.87 -14.07 -4.55
C ALA A 283 2.63 -12.96 -5.59
N ILE A 284 3.03 -11.72 -5.27
CA ILE A 284 2.96 -10.57 -6.20
C ILE A 284 3.88 -10.81 -7.41
N ALA A 285 5.13 -11.24 -7.18
CA ALA A 285 6.09 -11.53 -8.24
C ALA A 285 5.56 -12.57 -9.24
N ARG A 286 4.95 -13.65 -8.73
CA ARG A 286 4.29 -14.67 -9.58
C ARG A 286 3.15 -14.11 -10.42
N SER A 287 2.42 -13.10 -9.94
CA SER A 287 1.31 -12.49 -10.70
C SER A 287 1.79 -11.65 -11.90
N VAL A 288 3.08 -11.33 -11.95
CA VAL A 288 3.74 -10.59 -13.05
C VAL A 288 4.85 -11.39 -13.74
N ASP A 289 4.89 -12.70 -13.51
CA ASP A 289 5.85 -13.64 -14.10
C ASP A 289 7.33 -13.34 -13.72
N VAL A 290 7.58 -12.73 -12.56
CA VAL A 290 8.91 -12.52 -11.99
C VAL A 290 9.25 -13.69 -11.06
N ASP A 291 10.40 -14.32 -11.28
CA ASP A 291 10.90 -15.38 -10.40
C ASP A 291 11.55 -14.75 -9.15
N LEU A 292 10.97 -15.03 -8.00
CA LEU A 292 11.42 -14.58 -6.68
C LEU A 292 11.36 -15.75 -5.70
N THR A 293 12.48 -16.02 -5.04
CA THR A 293 12.67 -17.18 -4.18
C THR A 293 13.01 -16.79 -2.74
N LEU A 294 12.93 -17.74 -1.82
CA LEU A 294 13.37 -17.54 -0.43
C LEU A 294 14.87 -17.22 -0.33
N ASP A 295 15.70 -17.76 -1.25
CA ASP A 295 17.13 -17.50 -1.26
C ASP A 295 17.46 -16.03 -1.61
N ASP A 296 16.64 -15.37 -2.43
CA ASP A 296 16.76 -13.95 -2.71
C ASP A 296 16.58 -13.11 -1.45
N PHE A 297 15.58 -13.44 -0.63
CA PHE A 297 15.36 -12.74 0.66
C PHE A 297 16.53 -12.95 1.61
N GLN A 298 17.09 -14.16 1.68
CA GLN A 298 18.27 -14.40 2.51
C GLN A 298 19.48 -13.59 2.01
N ALA A 299 19.73 -13.58 0.69
CA ALA A 299 20.84 -12.85 0.10
C ALA A 299 20.74 -11.33 0.36
N VAL A 300 19.53 -10.76 0.23
CA VAL A 300 19.29 -9.34 0.56
C VAL A 300 19.48 -9.10 2.07
N SER A 301 18.92 -9.96 2.92
CA SER A 301 19.05 -9.80 4.37
C SER A 301 20.49 -9.93 4.87
N ASP A 302 21.34 -10.72 4.23
CA ASP A 302 22.74 -10.88 4.62
C ASP A 302 23.58 -9.61 4.31
N ARG A 303 23.19 -8.80 3.31
CA ARG A 303 23.94 -7.61 2.87
C ARG A 303 23.35 -6.27 3.32
N ILE A 304 22.06 -6.20 3.64
CA ILE A 304 21.40 -4.96 4.03
C ILE A 304 21.31 -4.86 5.55
N PRO A 305 21.88 -3.84 6.19
CA PRO A 305 21.78 -3.68 7.63
C PRO A 305 20.36 -3.26 8.07
N TYR A 306 20.00 -3.65 9.28
CA TYR A 306 18.77 -3.19 9.93
C TYR A 306 19.02 -1.82 10.56
N LEU A 307 18.25 -0.81 10.12
CA LEU A 307 18.50 0.60 10.40
C LEU A 307 17.39 1.26 11.24
N ALA A 308 16.14 0.84 11.13
CA ALA A 308 15.02 1.59 11.68
C ALA A 308 14.64 1.16 13.10
N ASP A 309 14.62 2.10 14.04
CA ASP A 309 14.16 1.91 15.42
C ASP A 309 12.62 1.97 15.51
N LEU A 310 11.93 1.19 14.66
CA LEU A 310 10.47 1.14 14.56
C LEU A 310 9.90 -0.05 15.32
N LYS A 311 8.72 0.14 15.94
CA LYS A 311 7.96 -0.98 16.52
C LYS A 311 7.65 -2.06 15.45
N PRO A 312 7.64 -3.36 15.80
CA PRO A 312 7.58 -3.92 17.17
C PRO A 312 8.94 -4.04 17.87
N SER A 313 10.07 -3.98 17.16
CA SER A 313 11.39 -4.19 17.74
C SER A 313 12.03 -2.93 18.29
N GLY A 314 11.54 -1.77 17.90
CA GLY A 314 12.02 -0.45 18.28
C GLY A 314 10.99 0.38 19.05
N ARG A 315 11.20 1.69 19.09
CA ARG A 315 10.46 2.64 19.93
C ARG A 315 9.43 3.45 19.16
N TYR A 316 9.71 3.77 17.89
CA TYR A 316 8.96 4.72 17.09
C TYR A 316 7.87 4.04 16.26
N VAL A 317 6.93 4.85 15.77
CA VAL A 317 5.85 4.42 14.86
C VAL A 317 6.01 5.08 13.48
N MET A 318 5.18 4.69 12.52
CA MET A 318 5.25 5.17 11.14
C MET A 318 5.00 6.66 11.01
N GLU A 319 4.14 7.25 11.86
CA GLU A 319 3.91 8.70 11.90
C GLU A 319 5.19 9.46 12.27
N ASP A 320 5.99 8.95 13.22
CA ASP A 320 7.28 9.54 13.58
C ASP A 320 8.23 9.53 12.37
N LEU A 321 8.29 8.40 11.64
CA LEU A 321 9.09 8.30 10.43
C LEU A 321 8.59 9.25 9.33
N HIS A 322 7.28 9.43 9.18
CA HIS A 322 6.71 10.38 8.24
C HIS A 322 7.24 11.81 8.49
N HIS A 323 7.22 12.26 9.74
CA HIS A 323 7.74 13.57 10.13
C HIS A 323 9.25 13.70 9.93
N ALA A 324 10.01 12.61 10.07
CA ALA A 324 11.46 12.59 9.85
C ALA A 324 11.89 12.57 8.36
N GLY A 325 10.95 12.53 7.42
CA GLY A 325 11.21 12.53 5.98
C GLY A 325 10.49 11.41 5.21
N GLY A 326 9.77 10.53 5.90
CA GLY A 326 8.98 9.46 5.31
C GLY A 326 9.81 8.41 4.58
N ILE A 327 9.11 7.52 3.88
CA ILE A 327 9.77 6.50 3.05
C ILE A 327 10.59 7.10 1.92
N PRO A 328 10.18 8.18 1.23
CA PRO A 328 11.05 8.82 0.23
C PRO A 328 12.39 9.32 0.78
N GLY A 329 12.43 9.86 2.00
CA GLY A 329 13.69 10.25 2.65
C GLY A 329 14.60 9.04 2.92
N VAL A 330 14.04 7.91 3.35
CA VAL A 330 14.79 6.65 3.49
C VAL A 330 15.27 6.13 2.13
N MET A 331 14.43 6.16 1.11
CA MET A 331 14.81 5.78 -0.26
C MET A 331 15.98 6.61 -0.77
N LYS A 332 15.94 7.94 -0.57
CA LYS A 332 17.02 8.84 -0.97
C LYS A 332 18.33 8.48 -0.29
N TYR A 333 18.27 8.19 1.01
CA TYR A 333 19.45 7.73 1.77
C TYR A 333 19.98 6.39 1.22
N LEU A 334 19.13 5.39 1.02
CA LEU A 334 19.55 4.09 0.48
C LEU A 334 20.08 4.19 -0.96
N LEU A 335 19.51 5.08 -1.78
CA LEU A 335 19.97 5.33 -3.15
C LEU A 335 21.38 5.97 -3.15
N SER A 336 21.62 6.97 -2.29
CA SER A 336 22.95 7.63 -2.17
C SER A 336 24.06 6.67 -1.74
N GLU A 337 23.70 5.60 -1.03
CA GLU A 337 24.61 4.54 -0.59
C GLU A 337 24.68 3.35 -1.59
N GLY A 338 24.00 3.45 -2.73
CA GLY A 338 23.99 2.42 -3.78
C GLY A 338 23.31 1.11 -3.38
N LEU A 339 22.38 1.15 -2.42
CA LEU A 339 21.69 -0.02 -1.90
C LEU A 339 20.38 -0.34 -2.64
N ILE A 340 19.81 0.64 -3.35
CA ILE A 340 18.63 0.45 -4.23
C ILE A 340 18.93 0.93 -5.64
N SER A 341 18.24 0.36 -6.64
CA SER A 341 18.31 0.81 -8.04
C SER A 341 17.46 2.06 -8.25
N GLY A 342 18.06 3.12 -8.80
CA GLY A 342 17.37 4.35 -9.17
C GLY A 342 16.66 4.29 -10.53
N ASP A 343 16.97 3.31 -11.38
CA ASP A 343 16.49 3.23 -12.76
C ASP A 343 15.08 2.63 -12.90
N CYS A 344 14.53 2.07 -11.81
CA CYS A 344 13.20 1.50 -11.80
C CYS A 344 12.13 2.56 -12.09
N MET A 345 11.25 2.29 -13.06
CA MET A 345 10.09 3.14 -13.37
C MET A 345 9.07 3.12 -12.25
N THR A 346 8.29 4.19 -12.13
CA THR A 346 7.25 4.33 -11.11
C THR A 346 5.92 4.84 -11.70
N VAL A 347 4.86 4.77 -10.91
CA VAL A 347 3.52 5.30 -11.28
C VAL A 347 3.48 6.81 -11.49
N THR A 348 4.54 7.55 -11.21
CA THR A 348 4.64 8.97 -11.57
C THR A 348 5.00 9.18 -13.05
N GLY A 349 5.40 8.09 -13.74
CA GLY A 349 5.98 8.14 -15.11
C GLY A 349 7.40 8.69 -15.12
N TYR A 350 8.09 8.63 -13.98
CA TYR A 350 9.49 8.93 -13.77
C TYR A 350 10.16 7.76 -13.06
N THR A 351 11.47 7.69 -13.12
CA THR A 351 12.27 6.71 -12.37
C THR A 351 12.29 7.02 -10.88
N VAL A 352 12.74 6.05 -10.07
CA VAL A 352 12.99 6.23 -8.65
C VAL A 352 13.97 7.38 -8.42
N ALA A 353 15.10 7.42 -9.15
CA ALA A 353 16.10 8.47 -9.02
C ALA A 353 15.51 9.86 -9.30
N GLU A 354 14.79 10.02 -10.43
CA GLU A 354 14.14 11.28 -10.80
C GLU A 354 13.13 11.77 -9.74
N ASN A 355 12.32 10.87 -9.19
CA ASN A 355 11.39 11.22 -8.12
C ASN A 355 12.11 11.70 -6.85
N LEU A 356 13.29 11.14 -6.54
CA LEU A 356 14.04 11.45 -5.33
C LEU A 356 14.90 12.73 -5.45
N GLU A 357 15.08 13.30 -6.63
CA GLU A 357 15.84 14.56 -6.80
C GLU A 357 15.30 15.70 -5.94
N THR A 358 13.97 15.85 -5.87
CA THR A 358 13.30 16.93 -5.13
C THR A 358 12.93 16.56 -3.70
N VAL A 359 13.09 15.29 -3.30
CA VAL A 359 12.81 14.84 -1.93
C VAL A 359 13.89 15.39 -1.00
N PRO A 360 13.54 15.99 0.15
CA PRO A 360 14.52 16.37 1.16
C PRO A 360 15.20 15.13 1.75
N GLU A 361 16.40 15.35 2.30
CA GLU A 361 17.06 14.31 3.10
C GLU A 361 16.29 14.10 4.42
N LEU A 362 16.57 12.97 5.08
CA LEU A 362 16.05 12.73 6.42
C LEU A 362 16.40 13.88 7.37
N GLU A 363 15.48 14.22 8.27
CA GLU A 363 15.66 15.31 9.22
C GLU A 363 16.97 15.15 10.02
N ALA A 364 17.75 16.23 10.09
CA ALA A 364 19.02 16.21 10.79
C ALA A 364 18.83 15.96 12.29
N GLY A 365 19.54 14.98 12.83
CA GLY A 365 19.45 14.60 14.25
C GLY A 365 18.27 13.69 14.61
N GLN A 366 17.46 13.25 13.64
CA GLN A 366 16.44 12.24 13.87
C GLN A 366 17.09 10.94 14.40
N ALA A 367 16.36 10.18 15.24
CA ALA A 367 16.86 8.98 15.90
C ALA A 367 16.19 7.69 15.40
N ILE A 368 15.34 7.76 14.36
CA ILE A 368 14.53 6.65 13.87
C ILE A 368 15.32 5.78 12.90
N ILE A 369 16.01 6.40 11.96
CA ILE A 369 16.85 5.71 10.96
C ILE A 369 18.31 5.88 11.36
N HIS A 370 18.94 4.79 11.73
CA HIS A 370 20.36 4.74 12.06
C HIS A 370 21.24 4.82 10.80
N SER A 371 22.44 5.36 10.94
CA SER A 371 23.38 5.38 9.83
C SER A 371 23.96 3.99 9.52
N LEU A 372 24.41 3.78 8.28
CA LEU A 372 25.11 2.55 7.88
C LEU A 372 26.40 2.31 8.66
N SER A 373 27.04 3.37 9.17
CA SER A 373 28.24 3.26 10.02
C SER A 373 27.91 2.80 11.45
N ASN A 374 26.67 2.98 11.90
CA ASN A 374 26.19 2.56 13.24
C ASN A 374 24.77 1.97 13.17
N PRO A 375 24.57 0.86 12.46
CA PRO A 375 23.27 0.23 12.31
C PRO A 375 22.81 -0.44 13.61
N ILE A 376 21.50 -0.67 13.77
CA ILE A 376 20.96 -1.48 14.87
C ILE A 376 21.53 -2.91 14.78
N LYS A 377 21.60 -3.45 13.56
CA LYS A 377 22.21 -4.74 13.27
C LYS A 377 22.93 -4.67 11.92
N LYS A 378 24.08 -5.30 11.80
CA LYS A 378 24.93 -5.28 10.59
C LYS A 378 24.33 -6.03 9.39
N THR A 379 23.35 -6.88 9.62
CA THR A 379 22.59 -7.61 8.61
C THR A 379 21.10 -7.30 8.80
N GLY A 380 20.27 -7.67 7.85
CA GLY A 380 18.83 -7.58 7.97
C GLY A 380 18.28 -8.40 9.14
N HIS A 381 17.04 -8.14 9.47
CA HIS A 381 16.35 -8.79 10.60
C HIS A 381 15.74 -10.16 10.21
N LEU A 382 15.49 -10.38 8.91
CA LEU A 382 14.93 -11.64 8.40
C LEU A 382 15.97 -12.75 8.35
N ARG A 383 15.56 -13.96 8.70
CA ARG A 383 16.38 -15.17 8.55
C ARG A 383 15.55 -16.30 7.98
N ILE A 384 15.97 -16.85 6.85
CA ILE A 384 15.34 -18.01 6.24
C ILE A 384 15.93 -19.28 6.85
N LEU A 385 15.08 -20.07 7.47
CA LEU A 385 15.45 -21.38 8.00
C LEU A 385 14.94 -22.47 7.06
N LYS A 386 15.83 -23.40 6.70
CA LYS A 386 15.49 -24.55 5.86
C LYS A 386 15.43 -25.80 6.75
N GLY A 387 14.43 -26.65 6.50
CA GLY A 387 14.36 -27.97 7.10
C GLY A 387 15.27 -28.98 6.38
N ASN A 388 15.34 -30.18 6.94
CA ASN A 388 16.08 -31.32 6.35
C ASN A 388 15.38 -31.87 5.11
#